data_574c112623dd06cd41d1ce1ab9c1e4f6
#
_entry.id   574c112623dd06cd41d1ce1ab9c1e4f6
#
_cell.length_a   1.000
_cell.length_b   1.000
_cell.length_c   1.000
_cell.angle_alpha   90.00
_cell.angle_beta   90.00
_cell.angle_gamma   90.00
#
_symmetry.space_group_name_H-M   'P 1'
#
loop_
_entity.id
_entity.type
_entity.pdbx_description
1 polymer ?
#
loop_
_entity_poly.entity_id
_entity_poly.type
_entity_poly.pdbx_seq_one_letter_code
_entity_poly.pdbx_strand_id
1 'polypeptide(L)'
;MADQKVNIKVSTTGAKQAKDQLAGVTGAISKMGKAVGIASAAYFGARGLISSFSSVIELAGIQEQAEKQLEIALGRTSKALLNQASALQKVTVFGDESTIQQQAFLASLGFTEEKIMNIIPVAMDLATATGMTLESAVRNTAKTFSGLAGELGELVPQLRDLTAEEMKAGDAVKVMAELFEGQATAQANTMAGALDQAGNAAGDLAEAIGEKLSPLVEGLATNFAKTVAQLTNLIQGEEALDFTVPLSDSMVSL
;
A
#
# COMPACT_ATOMS: atom_id res chain seq x y z
N MET A 1 -30.35 -4.94 -52.02
CA MET A 1 -29.51 -4.68 -50.82
C MET A 1 -30.38 -3.97 -49.81
N ALA A 2 -30.72 -4.61 -48.72
CA ALA A 2 -31.63 -4.06 -47.72
C ALA A 2 -30.80 -3.26 -46.72
N ASP A 3 -31.09 -1.97 -46.57
CA ASP A 3 -30.51 -1.12 -45.53
C ASP A 3 -30.94 -1.63 -44.15
N GLN A 4 -30.03 -2.25 -43.41
CA GLN A 4 -30.24 -2.57 -42.01
C GLN A 4 -30.00 -1.30 -41.18
N LYS A 5 -31.09 -0.67 -40.73
CA LYS A 5 -31.04 0.42 -39.76
C LYS A 5 -30.75 -0.18 -38.35
N VAL A 6 -29.54 0.04 -37.85
CA VAL A 6 -29.19 -0.27 -36.47
C VAL A 6 -29.84 0.77 -35.56
N ASN A 7 -30.82 0.37 -34.75
CA ASN A 7 -31.48 1.23 -33.77
C ASN A 7 -30.77 1.08 -32.44
N ILE A 8 -29.86 1.98 -32.10
CA ILE A 8 -29.17 2.03 -30.80
C ILE A 8 -30.12 2.68 -29.77
N LYS A 9 -30.76 1.86 -28.93
CA LYS A 9 -31.55 2.34 -27.80
C LYS A 9 -30.61 2.60 -26.62
N VAL A 10 -30.16 3.84 -26.43
CA VAL A 10 -29.41 4.24 -25.25
C VAL A 10 -30.39 4.33 -24.10
N SER A 11 -30.25 3.43 -23.11
CA SER A 11 -31.04 3.48 -21.88
C SER A 11 -30.56 4.66 -21.00
N THR A 12 -31.40 5.67 -20.85
CA THR A 12 -31.12 6.84 -20.00
C THR A 12 -31.08 6.51 -18.51
N THR A 13 -31.52 5.32 -18.11
CA THR A 13 -31.56 4.88 -16.71
C THR A 13 -30.15 4.62 -16.15
N GLY A 14 -29.27 3.98 -16.91
CA GLY A 14 -27.87 3.76 -16.50
C GLY A 14 -27.05 5.06 -16.42
N ALA A 15 -27.29 6.00 -17.34
CA ALA A 15 -26.63 7.30 -17.31
C ALA A 15 -27.07 8.17 -16.12
N LYS A 16 -28.35 8.05 -15.70
CA LYS A 16 -28.86 8.75 -14.51
C LYS A 16 -28.28 8.16 -13.22
N GLN A 17 -28.23 6.83 -13.09
CA GLN A 17 -27.61 6.15 -11.95
C GLN A 17 -26.12 6.45 -11.83
N ALA A 18 -25.37 6.42 -12.93
CA ALA A 18 -23.96 6.81 -12.94
C ALA A 18 -23.75 8.28 -12.51
N LYS A 19 -24.65 9.18 -12.96
CA LYS A 19 -24.61 10.60 -12.56
C LYS A 19 -24.92 10.80 -11.08
N ASP A 20 -25.90 10.07 -10.54
CA ASP A 20 -26.30 10.16 -9.13
C ASP A 20 -25.22 9.55 -8.22
N GLN A 21 -24.54 8.47 -8.65
CA GLN A 21 -23.40 7.88 -7.95
C GLN A 21 -22.17 8.81 -7.99
N LEU A 22 -21.87 9.42 -9.14
CA LEU A 22 -20.81 10.43 -9.23
C LEU A 22 -21.11 11.65 -8.33
N ALA A 23 -22.36 12.05 -8.22
CA ALA A 23 -22.79 13.12 -7.31
C ALA A 23 -22.62 12.72 -5.82
N GLY A 24 -22.84 11.44 -5.49
CA GLY A 24 -22.59 10.89 -4.16
C GLY A 24 -21.10 10.90 -3.79
N VAL A 25 -20.23 10.46 -4.72
CA VAL A 25 -18.77 10.48 -4.56
C VAL A 25 -18.25 11.92 -4.46
N THR A 26 -18.73 12.82 -5.31
CA THR A 26 -18.37 14.26 -5.24
C THR A 26 -18.83 14.89 -3.94
N GLY A 27 -19.98 14.48 -3.42
CA GLY A 27 -20.51 14.92 -2.12
C GLY A 27 -19.68 14.42 -0.93
N ALA A 28 -19.20 13.18 -0.98
CA ALA A 28 -18.30 12.60 0.02
C ALA A 28 -16.93 13.27 0.02
N ILE A 29 -16.33 13.47 -1.17
CA ILE A 29 -15.07 14.20 -1.35
C ILE A 29 -15.19 15.65 -0.87
N SER A 30 -16.32 16.32 -1.15
CA SER A 30 -16.57 17.69 -0.67
C SER A 30 -16.71 17.77 0.85
N LYS A 31 -17.34 16.77 1.51
CA LYS A 31 -17.42 16.69 2.97
C LYS A 31 -16.04 16.43 3.59
N MET A 32 -15.23 15.59 2.96
CA MET A 32 -13.85 15.33 3.40
C MET A 32 -12.94 16.55 3.20
N GLY A 33 -13.05 17.24 2.06
CA GLY A 33 -12.32 18.49 1.82
C GLY A 33 -12.61 19.57 2.86
N LYS A 34 -13.83 19.60 3.40
CA LYS A 34 -14.20 20.49 4.51
C LYS A 34 -13.63 20.02 5.85
N ALA A 35 -13.55 18.71 6.08
CA ALA A 35 -12.98 18.14 7.31
C ALA A 35 -11.46 18.31 7.40
N VAL A 36 -10.76 18.31 6.26
CA VAL A 36 -9.30 18.46 6.17
C VAL A 36 -8.88 19.94 6.02
N GLY A 37 -9.84 20.88 6.03
CA GLY A 37 -9.53 22.32 5.90
C GLY A 37 -9.04 22.75 4.52
N ILE A 38 -9.18 21.90 3.49
CA ILE A 38 -8.85 22.23 2.11
C ILE A 38 -10.04 22.99 1.52
N ALA A 39 -10.12 24.26 1.82
CA ALA A 39 -11.08 25.18 1.22
C ALA A 39 -10.63 25.49 -0.21
N SER A 40 -11.01 24.68 -1.18
CA SER A 40 -11.26 25.11 -2.55
C SER A 40 -11.56 23.94 -3.49
N ALA A 41 -12.81 23.46 -3.48
CA ALA A 41 -13.33 22.64 -4.59
C ALA A 41 -13.29 23.37 -5.96
N ALA A 42 -13.00 24.66 -5.96
CA ALA A 42 -12.86 25.49 -7.17
C ALA A 42 -11.47 25.40 -7.82
N TYR A 43 -10.45 24.91 -7.10
CA TYR A 43 -9.08 24.82 -7.63
C TYR A 43 -8.76 23.47 -8.30
N PHE A 44 -9.58 22.45 -8.01
CA PHE A 44 -9.46 21.15 -8.67
C PHE A 44 -10.35 21.13 -9.91
N GLY A 45 -9.88 21.71 -11.02
CA GLY A 45 -10.45 21.41 -12.33
C GLY A 45 -10.48 19.89 -12.56
N ALA A 46 -11.32 19.39 -13.47
CA ALA A 46 -11.52 17.96 -13.76
C ALA A 46 -10.19 17.16 -13.88
N ARG A 47 -9.11 17.80 -14.32
CA ARG A 47 -7.75 17.23 -14.38
C ARG A 47 -7.13 16.99 -13.00
N GLY A 48 -7.35 17.89 -12.05
CA GLY A 48 -6.86 17.72 -10.67
C GLY A 48 -7.58 16.60 -9.92
N LEU A 49 -8.88 16.42 -10.18
CA LEU A 49 -9.65 15.31 -9.61
C LEU A 49 -9.17 13.95 -10.15
N ILE A 50 -8.91 13.84 -11.46
CA ILE A 50 -8.42 12.60 -12.07
C ILE A 50 -7.02 12.25 -11.56
N SER A 51 -6.11 13.23 -11.44
CA SER A 51 -4.76 12.96 -10.92
C SER A 51 -4.77 12.59 -9.43
N SER A 52 -5.61 13.22 -8.61
CA SER A 52 -5.76 12.86 -7.20
C SER A 52 -6.39 11.46 -7.05
N PHE A 53 -7.33 11.11 -7.92
CA PHE A 53 -7.98 9.80 -7.93
C PHE A 53 -6.99 8.69 -8.32
N SER A 54 -6.14 8.91 -9.34
CA SER A 54 -5.11 7.94 -9.72
C SER A 54 -4.08 7.72 -8.61
N SER A 55 -3.67 8.78 -7.90
CA SER A 55 -2.75 8.66 -6.77
C SER A 55 -3.33 7.87 -5.60
N VAL A 56 -4.63 8.05 -5.31
CA VAL A 56 -5.35 7.29 -4.27
C VAL A 56 -5.39 5.79 -4.60
N ILE A 57 -5.69 5.45 -5.85
CA ILE A 57 -5.70 4.05 -6.30
C ILE A 57 -4.28 3.46 -6.29
N GLU A 58 -3.28 4.25 -6.67
CA GLU A 58 -1.88 3.83 -6.65
C GLU A 58 -1.41 3.51 -5.23
N LEU A 59 -1.71 4.35 -4.24
CA LEU A 59 -1.36 4.13 -2.84
C LEU A 59 -2.04 2.87 -2.28
N ALA A 60 -3.35 2.71 -2.50
CA ALA A 60 -4.06 1.48 -2.12
C ALA A 60 -3.48 0.23 -2.79
N GLY A 61 -3.02 0.35 -4.05
CA GLY A 61 -2.34 -0.73 -4.76
C GLY A 61 -0.98 -1.09 -4.17
N ILE A 62 -0.23 -0.12 -3.65
CA ILE A 62 1.07 -0.36 -3.00
C ILE A 62 0.86 -1.14 -1.69
N GLN A 63 -0.10 -0.74 -0.88
CA GLN A 63 -0.47 -1.43 0.35
C GLN A 63 -0.91 -2.86 0.07
N GLU A 64 -1.89 -3.06 -0.81
CA GLU A 64 -2.38 -4.39 -1.19
C GLU A 64 -1.22 -5.28 -1.68
N GLN A 65 -0.32 -4.73 -2.49
CA GLN A 65 0.85 -5.46 -2.98
C GLN A 65 1.79 -5.88 -1.84
N ALA A 66 2.07 -4.99 -0.89
CA ALA A 66 2.94 -5.27 0.25
C ALA A 66 2.34 -6.38 1.13
N GLU A 67 1.05 -6.29 1.45
CA GLU A 67 0.34 -7.31 2.22
C GLU A 67 0.31 -8.66 1.51
N LYS A 68 0.06 -8.64 0.20
CA LYS A 68 0.04 -9.87 -0.62
C LYS A 68 1.41 -10.53 -0.68
N GLN A 69 2.49 -9.76 -0.78
CA GLN A 69 3.86 -10.29 -0.72
C GLN A 69 4.15 -10.93 0.63
N LEU A 70 3.72 -10.30 1.74
CA LEU A 70 3.86 -10.86 3.07
C LEU A 70 3.05 -12.17 3.22
N GLU A 71 1.81 -12.19 2.76
CA GLU A 71 0.95 -13.38 2.77
C GLU A 71 1.58 -14.55 1.99
N ILE A 72 2.10 -14.28 0.79
CA ILE A 72 2.77 -15.29 -0.03
C ILE A 72 4.03 -15.81 0.67
N ALA A 73 4.84 -14.95 1.25
CA ALA A 73 6.08 -15.32 1.93
C ALA A 73 5.83 -16.17 3.19
N LEU A 74 4.75 -15.91 3.92
CA LEU A 74 4.37 -16.66 5.12
C LEU A 74 3.48 -17.88 4.83
N GLY A 75 2.87 -17.96 3.64
CA GLY A 75 1.81 -18.93 3.31
C GLY A 75 0.48 -18.67 4.04
N ARG A 76 0.33 -17.53 4.72
CA ARG A 76 -0.87 -17.12 5.46
C ARG A 76 -0.87 -15.62 5.76
N THR A 77 -2.02 -15.05 5.99
CA THR A 77 -2.13 -13.68 6.51
C THR A 77 -1.65 -13.62 7.96
N SER A 78 -0.81 -12.66 8.32
CA SER A 78 -0.37 -12.40 9.69
C SER A 78 -0.88 -11.06 10.20
N LYS A 79 -1.96 -11.10 10.96
CA LYS A 79 -2.48 -9.90 11.64
C LYS A 79 -1.49 -9.30 12.64
N ALA A 80 -0.62 -10.12 13.23
CA ALA A 80 0.38 -9.65 14.19
C ALA A 80 1.41 -8.74 13.52
N LEU A 81 1.91 -9.13 12.34
CA LEU A 81 2.87 -8.32 11.59
C LEU A 81 2.21 -7.05 11.01
N LEU A 82 1.00 -7.14 10.46
CA LEU A 82 0.27 -5.96 9.98
C LEU A 82 0.00 -4.97 11.11
N ASN A 83 -0.45 -5.44 12.27
CA ASN A 83 -0.65 -4.60 13.43
C ASN A 83 0.67 -3.98 13.94
N GLN A 84 1.78 -4.70 13.87
CA GLN A 84 3.09 -4.16 14.21
C GLN A 84 3.48 -3.03 13.25
N ALA A 85 3.32 -3.21 11.94
CA ALA A 85 3.64 -2.19 10.94
C ALA A 85 2.84 -0.91 11.22
N SER A 86 1.52 -1.03 11.37
CA SER A 86 0.66 0.11 11.71
C SER A 86 0.98 0.75 13.07
N ALA A 87 1.44 -0.02 14.06
CA ALA A 87 1.85 0.53 15.36
C ALA A 87 3.17 1.31 15.25
N LEU A 88 4.15 0.78 14.50
CA LEU A 88 5.45 1.41 14.29
C LEU A 88 5.34 2.70 13.47
N GLN A 89 4.49 2.76 12.45
CA GLN A 89 4.21 3.97 11.70
C GLN A 89 3.78 5.13 12.59
N LYS A 90 2.98 4.87 13.62
CA LYS A 90 2.47 5.91 14.55
C LYS A 90 3.54 6.54 15.43
N VAL A 91 4.65 5.85 15.64
CA VAL A 91 5.71 6.27 16.57
C VAL A 91 7.07 6.46 15.89
N THR A 92 7.17 6.23 14.58
CA THR A 92 8.37 6.44 13.77
C THR A 92 8.05 7.25 12.52
N VAL A 93 9.04 7.52 11.68
CA VAL A 93 8.86 8.18 10.36
C VAL A 93 8.65 7.18 9.23
N PHE A 94 8.69 5.88 9.52
CA PHE A 94 8.56 4.82 8.52
C PHE A 94 7.08 4.47 8.31
N GLY A 95 6.63 4.48 7.04
CA GLY A 95 5.29 4.05 6.66
C GLY A 95 5.08 2.55 6.87
N ASP A 96 3.82 2.14 7.06
CA ASP A 96 3.49 0.74 7.28
C ASP A 96 3.69 -0.10 6.02
N GLU A 97 3.46 0.41 4.81
CA GLU A 97 3.71 -0.30 3.55
C GLU A 97 5.20 -0.69 3.43
N SER A 98 6.09 0.27 3.73
CA SER A 98 7.54 0.02 3.70
C SER A 98 7.94 -1.01 4.77
N THR A 99 7.30 -0.97 5.92
CA THR A 99 7.50 -1.92 7.02
C THR A 99 7.03 -3.32 6.62
N ILE A 100 5.83 -3.44 6.05
CA ILE A 100 5.26 -4.71 5.55
C ILE A 100 6.15 -5.31 4.46
N GLN A 101 6.68 -4.50 3.54
CA GLN A 101 7.63 -4.97 2.52
C GLN A 101 8.89 -5.58 3.15
N GLN A 102 9.43 -4.97 4.21
CA GLN A 102 10.60 -5.52 4.90
C GLN A 102 10.25 -6.78 5.72
N GLN A 103 9.06 -6.84 6.30
CA GLN A 103 8.55 -8.07 6.93
C GLN A 103 8.43 -9.20 5.90
N ALA A 104 7.89 -8.91 4.71
CA ALA A 104 7.77 -9.87 3.61
C ALA A 104 9.15 -10.34 3.12
N PHE A 105 10.11 -9.45 3.03
CA PHE A 105 11.50 -9.80 2.70
C PHE A 105 12.09 -10.77 3.71
N LEU A 106 11.99 -10.49 5.01
CA LEU A 106 12.47 -11.38 6.06
C LEU A 106 11.75 -12.73 6.05
N ALA A 107 10.43 -12.74 5.85
CA ALA A 107 9.64 -13.96 5.72
C ALA A 107 10.09 -14.81 4.53
N SER A 108 10.41 -14.20 3.38
CA SER A 108 10.94 -14.88 2.21
C SER A 108 12.30 -15.55 2.42
N LEU A 109 13.08 -15.04 3.38
CA LEU A 109 14.34 -15.64 3.84
C LEU A 109 14.13 -16.75 4.88
N GLY A 110 12.88 -17.06 5.25
CA GLY A 110 12.54 -18.12 6.21
C GLY A 110 12.61 -17.69 7.68
N PHE A 111 12.62 -16.39 7.96
CA PHE A 111 12.52 -15.91 9.34
C PHE A 111 11.12 -16.16 9.90
N THR A 112 11.05 -16.59 11.15
CA THR A 112 9.77 -16.75 11.86
C THR A 112 9.14 -15.40 12.17
N GLU A 113 7.82 -15.37 12.32
CA GLU A 113 7.07 -14.17 12.68
C GLU A 113 7.64 -13.48 13.94
N GLU A 114 7.99 -14.25 14.96
CA GLU A 114 8.62 -13.75 16.19
C GLU A 114 9.96 -13.04 15.90
N LYS A 115 10.82 -13.64 15.08
CA LYS A 115 12.09 -13.02 14.69
C LYS A 115 11.88 -11.75 13.89
N ILE A 116 10.93 -11.75 12.97
CA ILE A 116 10.57 -10.57 12.17
C ILE A 116 10.12 -9.44 13.09
N MET A 117 9.24 -9.72 14.05
CA MET A 117 8.76 -8.75 15.03
C MET A 117 9.88 -8.12 15.85
N ASN A 118 10.94 -8.88 16.16
CA ASN A 118 12.09 -8.39 16.91
C ASN A 118 13.09 -7.62 16.02
N ILE A 119 13.29 -8.03 14.77
CA ILE A 119 14.26 -7.41 13.86
C ILE A 119 13.81 -6.04 13.38
N ILE A 120 12.54 -5.88 13.01
CA ILE A 120 12.05 -4.66 12.35
C ILE A 120 12.27 -3.40 13.21
N PRO A 121 11.90 -3.34 14.50
CA PRO A 121 12.14 -2.14 15.32
C PRO A 121 13.63 -1.80 15.41
N VAL A 122 14.47 -2.80 15.62
CA VAL A 122 15.92 -2.61 15.73
C VAL A 122 16.53 -2.11 14.42
N ALA A 123 16.03 -2.60 13.28
CA ALA A 123 16.46 -2.12 11.99
C ALA A 123 16.00 -0.67 11.70
N MET A 124 14.85 -0.25 12.22
CA MET A 124 14.39 1.14 12.14
C MET A 124 15.29 2.08 12.97
N ASP A 125 15.63 1.68 14.18
CA ASP A 125 16.54 2.44 15.03
C ASP A 125 17.95 2.52 14.42
N LEU A 126 18.47 1.42 13.89
CA LEU A 126 19.72 1.37 13.15
C LEU A 126 19.71 2.26 11.91
N ALA A 127 18.65 2.20 11.11
CA ALA A 127 18.48 3.02 9.91
C ALA A 127 18.54 4.51 10.26
N THR A 128 17.81 4.90 11.30
CA THR A 128 17.75 6.27 11.80
C THR A 128 19.10 6.74 12.33
N ALA A 129 19.76 5.95 13.16
CA ALA A 129 21.04 6.31 13.76
C ALA A 129 22.18 6.44 12.74
N THR A 130 22.14 5.66 11.66
CA THR A 130 23.22 5.61 10.66
C THR A 130 22.89 6.37 9.37
N GLY A 131 21.65 6.81 9.18
CA GLY A 131 21.18 7.47 7.97
C GLY A 131 21.01 6.54 6.78
N MET A 132 21.04 5.22 6.97
CA MET A 132 20.76 4.27 5.90
C MET A 132 19.25 4.09 5.69
N THR A 133 18.86 3.55 4.53
CA THR A 133 17.46 3.19 4.29
C THR A 133 17.03 2.02 5.16
N LEU A 134 15.72 1.94 5.48
CA LEU A 134 15.16 0.80 6.23
C LEU A 134 15.48 -0.54 5.52
N GLU A 135 15.36 -0.58 4.20
CA GLU A 135 15.71 -1.76 3.41
C GLU A 135 17.15 -2.20 3.63
N SER A 136 18.10 -1.25 3.60
CA SER A 136 19.52 -1.55 3.83
C SER A 136 19.78 -2.04 5.25
N ALA A 137 19.14 -1.42 6.24
CA ALA A 137 19.26 -1.81 7.64
C ALA A 137 18.73 -3.24 7.87
N VAL A 138 17.54 -3.55 7.33
CA VAL A 138 16.95 -4.90 7.43
C VAL A 138 17.81 -5.94 6.72
N ARG A 139 18.28 -5.66 5.49
CA ARG A 139 19.15 -6.57 4.75
C ARG A 139 20.45 -6.87 5.47
N ASN A 140 21.08 -5.85 6.03
CA ASN A 140 22.34 -6.00 6.75
C ASN A 140 22.13 -6.73 8.09
N THR A 141 21.04 -6.43 8.80
CA THR A 141 20.66 -7.17 10.00
C THR A 141 20.38 -8.65 9.69
N ALA A 142 19.65 -8.94 8.60
CA ALA A 142 19.39 -10.33 8.18
C ALA A 142 20.69 -11.11 7.87
N LYS A 143 21.70 -10.44 7.28
CA LYS A 143 23.00 -11.07 6.99
C LYS A 143 23.71 -11.55 8.27
N THR A 144 23.52 -10.91 9.41
CA THR A 144 24.17 -11.35 10.65
C THR A 144 23.75 -12.77 11.05
N PHE A 145 22.53 -13.18 10.70
CA PHE A 145 22.07 -14.55 10.96
C PHE A 145 22.78 -15.61 10.09
N SER A 146 23.57 -15.21 9.11
CA SER A 146 24.51 -16.13 8.44
C SER A 146 25.84 -16.32 9.19
N GLY A 147 26.01 -15.64 10.32
CA GLY A 147 27.24 -15.68 11.12
C GLY A 147 28.30 -14.66 10.70
N LEU A 148 27.89 -13.61 9.97
CA LEU A 148 28.81 -12.59 9.45
C LEU A 148 28.34 -11.18 9.84
N ALA A 149 29.21 -10.40 10.46
CA ALA A 149 28.92 -8.99 10.77
C ALA A 149 28.77 -8.13 9.50
N GLY A 150 29.48 -8.47 8.41
CA GLY A 150 29.45 -7.74 7.15
C GLY A 150 29.74 -6.25 7.33
N GLU A 151 29.04 -5.41 6.59
CA GLU A 151 29.14 -3.94 6.68
C GLU A 151 28.77 -3.40 8.06
N LEU A 152 27.88 -4.09 8.79
CA LEU A 152 27.53 -3.66 10.14
C LEU A 152 28.70 -3.76 11.11
N GLY A 153 29.65 -4.66 10.90
CA GLY A 153 30.86 -4.74 11.72
C GLY A 153 31.78 -3.52 11.58
N GLU A 154 31.62 -2.71 10.53
CA GLU A 154 32.35 -1.43 10.39
C GLU A 154 31.64 -0.31 11.17
N LEU A 155 30.31 -0.31 11.15
CA LEU A 155 29.47 0.67 11.82
C LEU A 155 29.31 0.38 13.32
N VAL A 156 29.29 -0.89 13.69
CA VAL A 156 29.06 -1.39 15.05
C VAL A 156 30.21 -2.36 15.39
N PRO A 157 31.36 -1.85 15.87
CA PRO A 157 32.53 -2.68 16.13
C PRO A 157 32.26 -3.85 17.09
N GLN A 158 31.33 -3.69 18.03
CA GLN A 158 30.93 -4.72 18.99
C GLN A 158 30.42 -6.01 18.34
N LEU A 159 29.92 -5.92 17.10
CA LEU A 159 29.48 -7.10 16.36
C LEU A 159 30.66 -7.99 15.92
N ARG A 160 31.87 -7.46 15.88
CA ARG A 160 33.09 -8.25 15.54
C ARG A 160 33.52 -9.16 16.67
N ASP A 161 33.08 -8.86 17.89
CA ASP A 161 33.41 -9.64 19.10
C ASP A 161 32.48 -10.87 19.24
N LEU A 162 31.37 -10.90 18.42
CA LEU A 162 30.43 -12.03 18.43
C LEU A 162 30.99 -13.18 17.56
N THR A 163 30.85 -14.38 18.09
CA THR A 163 31.08 -15.60 17.29
C THR A 163 30.01 -15.79 16.21
N ALA A 164 30.31 -16.62 15.23
CA ALA A 164 29.35 -16.94 14.19
C ALA A 164 28.07 -17.60 14.74
N GLU A 165 28.18 -18.40 15.79
CA GLU A 165 27.09 -19.06 16.48
C GLU A 165 26.19 -18.06 17.21
N GLU A 166 26.78 -17.09 17.92
CA GLU A 166 26.04 -16.01 18.59
C GLU A 166 25.31 -15.13 17.58
N MET A 167 25.95 -14.79 16.45
CA MET A 167 25.27 -14.05 15.38
C MET A 167 24.08 -14.83 14.82
N LYS A 168 24.22 -16.12 14.52
CA LYS A 168 23.12 -16.98 14.07
C LYS A 168 22.01 -17.11 15.11
N ALA A 169 22.35 -17.05 16.39
CA ALA A 169 21.36 -17.03 17.48
C ALA A 169 20.58 -15.71 17.56
N GLY A 170 21.09 -14.62 16.96
CA GLY A 170 20.45 -13.32 16.94
C GLY A 170 21.04 -12.32 17.96
N ASP A 171 22.19 -12.61 18.55
CA ASP A 171 22.82 -11.71 19.53
C ASP A 171 23.25 -10.38 18.89
N ALA A 172 23.54 -10.36 17.59
CA ALA A 172 23.77 -9.11 16.85
C ALA A 172 22.57 -8.15 16.94
N VAL A 173 21.33 -8.67 16.90
CA VAL A 173 20.11 -7.85 17.05
C VAL A 173 20.02 -7.28 18.46
N LYS A 174 20.39 -8.05 19.50
CA LYS A 174 20.41 -7.57 20.88
C LYS A 174 21.41 -6.43 21.07
N VAL A 175 22.65 -6.61 20.55
CA VAL A 175 23.69 -5.57 20.63
C VAL A 175 23.22 -4.29 19.93
N MET A 176 22.62 -4.40 18.75
CA MET A 176 22.11 -3.24 18.03
C MET A 176 20.92 -2.59 18.74
N ALA A 177 20.03 -3.39 19.35
CA ALA A 177 18.94 -2.87 20.17
C ALA A 177 19.47 -2.05 21.36
N GLU A 178 20.45 -2.55 22.10
CA GLU A 178 21.06 -1.84 23.23
C GLU A 178 21.74 -0.52 22.82
N LEU A 179 22.33 -0.48 21.62
CA LEU A 179 23.06 0.71 21.15
C LEU A 179 22.18 1.79 20.55
N PHE A 180 21.08 1.41 19.89
CA PHE A 180 20.30 2.31 19.05
C PHE A 180 18.85 2.47 19.51
N GLU A 181 18.43 1.83 20.62
CA GLU A 181 17.05 1.88 21.13
C GLU A 181 16.49 3.32 21.14
N GLY A 182 15.32 3.49 20.53
CA GLY A 182 14.56 4.72 20.56
C GLY A 182 14.98 5.80 19.54
N GLN A 183 15.98 5.54 18.70
CA GLN A 183 16.42 6.51 17.69
C GLN A 183 15.31 6.86 16.68
N ALA A 184 14.57 5.87 16.18
CA ALA A 184 13.47 6.07 15.26
C ALA A 184 12.32 6.86 15.90
N THR A 185 12.00 6.57 17.16
CA THR A 185 10.97 7.30 17.92
C THR A 185 11.42 8.73 18.23
N ALA A 186 12.68 8.93 18.57
CA ALA A 186 13.23 10.26 18.81
C ALA A 186 13.19 11.12 17.54
N GLN A 187 13.49 10.57 16.37
CA GLN A 187 13.39 11.25 15.10
C GLN A 187 11.95 11.69 14.81
N ALA A 188 10.97 10.81 15.03
CA ALA A 188 9.56 11.11 14.82
C ALA A 188 9.06 12.31 15.65
N ASN A 189 9.64 12.53 16.83
CA ASN A 189 9.32 13.64 17.71
C ASN A 189 9.98 14.98 17.30
N THR A 190 10.73 15.03 16.20
CA THR A 190 11.25 16.27 15.63
C THR A 190 10.19 16.94 14.75
N MET A 191 10.40 18.24 14.43
CA MET A 191 9.51 18.93 13.46
C MET A 191 9.51 18.25 12.10
N ALA A 192 10.66 17.80 11.60
CA ALA A 192 10.76 17.05 10.34
C ALA A 192 10.01 15.73 10.44
N GLY A 193 10.22 14.96 11.52
CA GLY A 193 9.51 13.69 11.76
C GLY A 193 8.00 13.87 11.90
N ALA A 194 7.54 14.97 12.51
CA ALA A 194 6.11 15.26 12.57
C ALA A 194 5.50 15.55 11.18
N LEU A 195 6.26 16.14 10.26
CA LEU A 195 5.84 16.32 8.86
C LEU A 195 5.80 15.00 8.11
N ASP A 196 6.78 14.13 8.34
CA ASP A 196 6.81 12.79 7.74
C ASP A 196 5.63 11.95 8.23
N GLN A 197 5.33 11.98 9.54
CA GLN A 197 4.14 11.32 10.10
C GLN A 197 2.82 11.88 9.55
N ALA A 198 2.74 13.19 9.33
CA ALA A 198 1.58 13.80 8.69
C ALA A 198 1.43 13.32 7.23
N GLY A 199 2.55 13.10 6.53
CA GLY A 199 2.59 12.51 5.19
C GLY A 199 2.05 11.08 5.20
N ASN A 200 2.53 10.24 6.12
CA ASN A 200 2.05 8.86 6.29
C ASN A 200 0.54 8.82 6.58
N ALA A 201 0.06 9.63 7.53
CA ALA A 201 -1.37 9.70 7.85
C ALA A 201 -2.23 10.17 6.67
N ALA A 202 -1.70 11.03 5.79
CA ALA A 202 -2.38 11.42 4.55
C ALA A 202 -2.40 10.27 3.54
N GLY A 203 -1.35 9.44 3.51
CA GLY A 203 -1.28 8.19 2.75
C GLY A 203 -2.36 7.20 3.20
N ASP A 204 -2.43 6.91 4.50
CA ASP A 204 -3.44 6.02 5.09
C ASP A 204 -4.87 6.46 4.75
N LEU A 205 -5.13 7.78 4.79
CA LEU A 205 -6.43 8.30 4.40
C LEU A 205 -6.72 8.07 2.91
N ALA A 206 -5.73 8.27 2.05
CA ALA A 206 -5.86 8.03 0.62
C ALA A 206 -6.09 6.53 0.33
N GLU A 207 -5.38 5.66 1.04
CA GLU A 207 -5.54 4.20 0.96
C GLU A 207 -6.95 3.76 1.37
N ALA A 208 -7.44 4.20 2.53
CA ALA A 208 -8.80 3.89 3.00
C ALA A 208 -9.89 4.36 2.02
N ILE A 209 -9.64 5.44 1.27
CA ILE A 209 -10.51 5.89 0.18
C ILE A 209 -10.36 4.96 -1.03
N GLY A 210 -9.13 4.58 -1.37
CA GLY A 210 -8.81 3.70 -2.49
C GLY A 210 -9.46 2.33 -2.34
N GLU A 211 -9.38 1.72 -1.16
CA GLU A 211 -10.04 0.45 -0.84
C GLU A 211 -11.56 0.50 -1.09
N LYS A 212 -12.21 1.60 -0.69
CA LYS A 212 -13.65 1.77 -0.92
C LYS A 212 -14.01 2.01 -2.39
N LEU A 213 -13.07 2.52 -3.17
CA LEU A 213 -13.25 2.79 -4.59
C LEU A 213 -12.81 1.60 -5.48
N SER A 214 -11.96 0.72 -4.98
CA SER A 214 -11.45 -0.44 -5.71
C SER A 214 -12.55 -1.30 -6.35
N PRO A 215 -13.63 -1.69 -5.65
CA PRO A 215 -14.71 -2.47 -6.25
C PRO A 215 -15.40 -1.76 -7.43
N LEU A 216 -15.49 -0.41 -7.37
CA LEU A 216 -16.07 0.39 -8.44
C LEU A 216 -15.16 0.41 -9.67
N VAL A 217 -13.84 0.54 -9.45
CA VAL A 217 -12.84 0.57 -10.52
C VAL A 217 -12.75 -0.80 -11.19
N GLU A 218 -12.71 -1.88 -10.42
CA GLU A 218 -12.70 -3.24 -10.92
C GLU A 218 -13.96 -3.57 -11.73
N GLY A 219 -15.13 -3.15 -11.25
CA GLY A 219 -16.40 -3.28 -11.96
C GLY A 219 -16.38 -2.54 -13.30
N LEU A 220 -15.87 -1.31 -13.32
CA LEU A 220 -15.75 -0.51 -14.55
C LEU A 220 -14.74 -1.12 -15.52
N ALA A 221 -13.56 -1.55 -15.04
CA ALA A 221 -12.53 -2.18 -15.86
C ALA A 221 -13.03 -3.49 -16.46
N THR A 222 -13.70 -4.33 -15.68
CA THR A 222 -14.28 -5.59 -16.13
C THR A 222 -15.36 -5.37 -17.20
N ASN A 223 -16.24 -4.39 -16.99
CA ASN A 223 -17.29 -4.06 -17.94
C ASN A 223 -16.72 -3.47 -19.22
N PHE A 224 -15.70 -2.62 -19.12
CA PHE A 224 -14.99 -2.09 -20.28
C PHE A 224 -14.31 -3.21 -21.09
N ALA A 225 -13.61 -4.13 -20.41
CA ALA A 225 -12.97 -5.27 -21.06
C ALA A 225 -13.98 -6.17 -21.79
N LYS A 226 -15.15 -6.46 -21.17
CA LYS A 226 -16.24 -7.19 -21.81
C LYS A 226 -16.78 -6.47 -23.05
N THR A 227 -16.98 -5.15 -22.96
CA THR A 227 -17.45 -4.33 -24.09
C THR A 227 -16.46 -4.34 -25.24
N VAL A 228 -15.16 -4.22 -24.94
CA VAL A 228 -14.10 -4.30 -25.97
C VAL A 228 -14.07 -5.69 -26.61
N ALA A 229 -14.17 -6.76 -25.82
CA ALA A 229 -14.21 -8.14 -26.33
C ALA A 229 -15.43 -8.35 -27.26
N GLN A 230 -16.61 -7.88 -26.88
CA GLN A 230 -17.82 -7.96 -27.69
C GLN A 230 -17.67 -7.16 -29.00
N LEU A 231 -17.07 -5.96 -28.94
CA LEU A 231 -16.79 -5.15 -30.13
C LEU A 231 -15.81 -5.85 -31.09
N THR A 232 -14.79 -6.52 -30.50
CA THR A 232 -13.81 -7.30 -31.27
C THR A 232 -14.48 -8.48 -31.98
N ASN A 233 -15.36 -9.22 -31.28
CA ASN A 233 -16.12 -10.33 -31.85
C ASN A 233 -17.05 -9.87 -32.99
N LEU A 234 -17.69 -8.70 -32.82
CA LEU A 234 -18.53 -8.09 -33.88
C LEU A 234 -17.71 -7.75 -35.11
N ILE A 235 -16.51 -7.16 -34.91
CA ILE A 235 -15.62 -6.81 -36.02
C ILE A 235 -15.11 -8.05 -36.75
N GLN A 236 -14.92 -9.15 -36.02
CA GLN A 236 -14.48 -10.46 -36.55
C GLN A 236 -15.62 -11.30 -37.15
N GLY A 237 -16.86 -10.84 -37.02
CA GLY A 237 -18.05 -11.49 -37.60
C GLY A 237 -18.62 -12.63 -36.77
N GLU A 238 -18.21 -12.76 -35.50
CA GLU A 238 -18.68 -13.75 -34.54
C GLU A 238 -19.66 -13.11 -33.54
N GLU A 239 -20.97 -13.41 -33.71
CA GLU A 239 -22.11 -13.14 -32.81
C GLU A 239 -22.56 -11.68 -32.54
N ALA A 240 -23.86 -11.54 -32.22
CA ALA A 240 -24.51 -10.29 -31.90
C ALA A 240 -24.10 -9.75 -30.51
N LEU A 241 -23.90 -8.43 -30.42
CA LEU A 241 -23.57 -7.75 -29.16
C LEU A 241 -24.71 -7.86 -28.14
N ASP A 242 -24.43 -8.47 -26.99
CA ASP A 242 -25.27 -8.36 -25.79
C ASP A 242 -24.75 -7.22 -24.89
N PHE A 243 -25.45 -6.09 -24.94
CA PHE A 243 -25.13 -4.91 -24.13
C PHE A 243 -25.74 -4.93 -22.72
N THR A 244 -26.29 -6.05 -22.28
CA THR A 244 -26.76 -6.20 -20.89
C THR A 244 -25.57 -6.40 -19.97
N VAL A 245 -25.05 -5.31 -19.43
CA VAL A 245 -24.03 -5.34 -18.39
C VAL A 245 -24.76 -5.37 -17.04
N PRO A 246 -24.74 -6.49 -16.30
CA PRO A 246 -25.27 -6.49 -14.95
C PRO A 246 -24.35 -5.63 -14.08
N LEU A 247 -24.90 -4.59 -13.46
CA LEU A 247 -24.24 -3.89 -12.36
C LEU A 247 -24.06 -4.92 -11.24
N SER A 248 -22.83 -5.13 -10.77
CA SER A 248 -22.60 -6.02 -9.64
C SER A 248 -23.35 -5.50 -8.40
N ASP A 249 -23.87 -6.41 -7.58
CA ASP A 249 -24.60 -6.09 -6.36
C ASP A 249 -23.83 -5.17 -5.40
N SER A 250 -22.48 -5.13 -5.51
CA SER A 250 -21.61 -4.18 -4.81
C SER A 250 -21.81 -2.71 -5.22
N MET A 251 -22.41 -2.43 -6.39
CA MET A 251 -22.74 -1.07 -6.82
C MET A 251 -24.12 -0.59 -6.31
N VAL A 252 -24.93 -1.48 -5.77
CA VAL A 252 -26.30 -1.18 -5.32
C VAL A 252 -26.33 -0.84 -3.81
N SER A 253 -25.29 -1.18 -3.06
CA SER A 253 -25.22 -1.04 -1.59
C SER A 253 -24.39 0.16 -1.09
N LEU A 254 -24.07 1.13 -1.95
CA LEU A 254 -23.48 2.43 -1.62
C LEU A 254 -24.54 3.53 -1.82
#